data_60cdca9c9c8a6b985ff3930fc1ede0b6
#
_entry.id   60cdca9c9c8a6b985ff3930fc1ede0b6
#
_cell.length_a   1.000
_cell.length_b   1.000
_cell.length_c   1.000
_cell.angle_alpha   90.00
_cell.angle_beta   90.00
_cell.angle_gamma   90.00
#
_symmetry.space_group_name_H-M   'P 1'
#
loop_
_entity.id
_entity.type
_entity.pdbx_description
1 polymer ?
#
loop_
_entity_poly.entity_id
_entity_poly.type
_entity_poly.pdbx_seq_one_letter_code
_entity_poly.pdbx_strand_id
1 'polypeptide(L)'
;MLTKTSTGIWKVIKGWMDPVIVSKVDFTYTAADLEKHIAPEHLVKELGGKDQYEYKFIEPVEGENEKMADTVTRDAVLSEREKIGEDLLKATAEWIKVSKEDDGDKIAAVKERRNDTIEQMRSNYWELDPYVRGRGHLDREGVIGVGGKISFYPMAESKTQAMETKAVAVKYIASAQARVVDAQV
;
A
#
# COMPACT_ATOMS: atom_id res chain seq x y z
N MET A 1 -8.86 8.82 -26.92
CA MET A 1 -9.94 8.20 -27.77
C MET A 1 -9.36 6.99 -28.48
N LEU A 2 -9.95 5.80 -28.28
CA LEU A 2 -9.57 4.61 -29.02
C LEU A 2 -10.12 4.74 -30.46
N THR A 3 -9.26 4.53 -31.44
CA THR A 3 -9.65 4.59 -32.84
C THR A 3 -10.45 3.37 -33.27
N LYS A 4 -11.31 3.47 -34.31
CA LYS A 4 -12.10 2.33 -34.85
C LYS A 4 -11.25 1.10 -35.21
N THR A 5 -9.95 1.27 -35.38
CA THR A 5 -8.99 0.19 -35.69
C THR A 5 -8.82 -0.79 -34.52
N SER A 6 -8.96 -0.34 -33.27
CA SER A 6 -8.79 -1.20 -32.08
C SER A 6 -9.92 -2.25 -31.94
N THR A 7 -11.11 -2.00 -32.48
CA THR A 7 -12.22 -2.97 -32.45
C THR A 7 -11.99 -4.15 -33.39
N GLY A 8 -11.19 -4.00 -34.44
CA GLY A 8 -10.80 -5.11 -35.33
C GLY A 8 -9.92 -6.15 -34.62
N ILE A 9 -8.92 -5.65 -33.89
CA ILE A 9 -8.01 -6.49 -33.09
C ILE A 9 -8.77 -7.17 -31.96
N TRP A 10 -9.69 -6.48 -31.31
CA TRP A 10 -10.52 -7.04 -30.24
C TRP A 10 -11.35 -8.25 -30.72
N LYS A 11 -11.89 -8.21 -31.93
CA LYS A 11 -12.64 -9.35 -32.49
C LYS A 11 -11.83 -10.65 -32.56
N VAL A 12 -10.52 -10.55 -32.74
CA VAL A 12 -9.61 -11.71 -32.74
C VAL A 12 -9.30 -12.14 -31.32
N ILE A 13 -8.91 -11.20 -30.45
CA ILE A 13 -8.47 -11.48 -29.08
C ILE A 13 -9.59 -12.05 -28.21
N LYS A 14 -10.83 -11.56 -28.36
CA LYS A 14 -11.98 -12.05 -27.58
C LYS A 14 -12.27 -13.55 -27.80
N GLY A 15 -11.87 -14.11 -28.94
CA GLY A 15 -12.04 -15.53 -29.23
C GLY A 15 -11.12 -16.43 -28.39
N TRP A 16 -10.08 -15.86 -27.78
CA TRP A 16 -9.11 -16.58 -26.93
C TRP A 16 -9.33 -16.33 -25.42
N MET A 17 -10.23 -15.41 -25.08
CA MET A 17 -10.50 -15.01 -23.70
C MET A 17 -11.72 -15.73 -23.15
N ASP A 18 -11.75 -15.84 -21.81
CA ASP A 18 -12.93 -16.33 -21.10
C ASP A 18 -14.17 -15.46 -21.41
N PRO A 19 -15.32 -16.06 -21.75
CA PRO A 19 -16.54 -15.33 -22.09
C PRO A 19 -17.03 -14.39 -20.98
N VAL A 20 -16.81 -14.73 -19.71
CA VAL A 20 -17.18 -13.88 -18.56
C VAL A 20 -16.34 -12.61 -18.55
N ILE A 21 -15.06 -12.70 -18.89
CA ILE A 21 -14.19 -11.51 -19.01
C ILE A 21 -14.61 -10.67 -20.20
N VAL A 22 -14.85 -11.30 -21.34
CA VAL A 22 -15.30 -10.63 -22.58
C VAL A 22 -16.59 -9.85 -22.38
N SER A 23 -17.55 -10.40 -21.60
CA SER A 23 -18.84 -9.76 -21.32
C SER A 23 -18.74 -8.49 -20.45
N LYS A 24 -17.59 -8.27 -19.80
CA LYS A 24 -17.33 -7.10 -18.94
C LYS A 24 -16.57 -5.98 -19.65
N VAL A 25 -16.22 -6.17 -20.93
CA VAL A 25 -15.46 -5.18 -21.71
C VAL A 25 -16.38 -4.49 -22.69
N ASP A 26 -16.61 -3.20 -22.46
CA ASP A 26 -17.35 -2.33 -23.38
C ASP A 26 -16.42 -1.27 -23.96
N PHE A 27 -16.64 -0.94 -25.25
CA PHE A 27 -15.90 0.12 -25.95
C PHE A 27 -16.77 1.36 -26.06
N THR A 28 -16.32 2.44 -25.45
CA THR A 28 -17.00 3.73 -25.46
C THR A 28 -16.23 4.71 -26.35
N TYR A 29 -16.92 5.47 -27.17
CA TYR A 29 -16.35 6.43 -28.12
C TYR A 29 -16.75 7.87 -27.85
N THR A 30 -17.83 8.06 -27.07
CA THR A 30 -18.40 9.37 -26.76
C THR A 30 -18.65 9.50 -25.26
N ALA A 31 -18.80 10.73 -24.75
CA ALA A 31 -19.23 10.97 -23.39
C ALA A 31 -20.57 10.28 -23.07
N ALA A 32 -21.51 10.34 -24.01
CA ALA A 32 -22.83 9.70 -23.87
C ALA A 32 -22.74 8.15 -23.77
N ASP A 33 -21.69 7.54 -24.33
CA ASP A 33 -21.45 6.09 -24.14
C ASP A 33 -20.88 5.82 -22.75
N LEU A 34 -20.02 6.70 -22.22
CA LEU A 34 -19.47 6.59 -20.87
C LEU A 34 -20.56 6.77 -19.80
N GLU A 35 -21.50 7.69 -20.01
CA GLU A 35 -22.61 7.96 -19.10
C GLU A 35 -23.56 6.75 -18.89
N LYS A 36 -23.54 5.77 -19.78
CA LYS A 36 -24.26 4.50 -19.61
C LYS A 36 -23.69 3.65 -18.46
N HIS A 37 -22.42 3.84 -18.14
CA HIS A 37 -21.66 3.05 -17.16
C HIS A 37 -21.25 3.85 -15.93
N ILE A 38 -21.00 5.17 -16.11
CA ILE A 38 -20.47 6.06 -15.07
C ILE A 38 -21.36 7.29 -15.00
N ALA A 39 -21.90 7.59 -13.83
CA ALA A 39 -22.70 8.80 -13.65
C ALA A 39 -21.87 10.07 -13.93
N PRO A 40 -22.45 11.12 -14.55
CA PRO A 40 -21.70 12.33 -14.93
C PRO A 40 -20.95 13.00 -13.78
N GLU A 41 -21.44 12.85 -12.54
CA GLU A 41 -20.82 13.38 -11.33
C GLU A 41 -19.48 12.73 -11.00
N HIS A 42 -19.26 11.50 -11.46
CA HIS A 42 -18.04 10.71 -11.27
C HIS A 42 -17.17 10.63 -12.53
N LEU A 43 -17.56 11.34 -13.58
CA LEU A 43 -16.80 11.42 -14.82
C LEU A 43 -16.08 12.77 -14.86
N VAL A 44 -14.76 12.73 -15.08
CA VAL A 44 -13.94 13.94 -15.14
C VAL A 44 -14.32 14.83 -16.35
N LYS A 45 -14.11 16.14 -16.22
CA LYS A 45 -14.44 17.13 -17.26
C LYS A 45 -13.81 16.83 -18.63
N GLU A 46 -12.58 16.33 -18.64
CA GLU A 46 -11.87 15.99 -19.87
C GLU A 46 -12.58 14.89 -20.68
N LEU A 47 -13.36 14.06 -20.01
CA LEU A 47 -14.18 13.01 -20.62
C LEU A 47 -15.64 13.41 -20.80
N GLY A 48 -15.98 14.69 -20.56
CA GLY A 48 -17.33 15.24 -20.72
C GLY A 48 -18.21 15.19 -19.47
N GLY A 49 -17.66 14.82 -18.31
CA GLY A 49 -18.39 14.74 -17.05
C GLY A 49 -18.40 16.03 -16.23
N LYS A 50 -18.84 15.92 -14.96
CA LYS A 50 -18.99 17.05 -14.02
C LYS A 50 -17.97 17.03 -12.89
N ASP A 51 -17.17 15.95 -12.75
CA ASP A 51 -16.12 15.88 -11.74
C ASP A 51 -15.06 16.96 -11.99
N GLN A 52 -14.73 17.71 -10.94
CA GLN A 52 -13.75 18.79 -10.96
C GLN A 52 -12.31 18.27 -10.81
N TYR A 53 -12.13 16.95 -10.67
CA TYR A 53 -10.81 16.36 -10.53
C TYR A 53 -9.93 16.71 -11.74
N GLU A 54 -8.73 17.20 -11.47
CA GLU A 54 -7.68 17.47 -12.45
C GLU A 54 -6.39 16.83 -11.95
N TYR A 55 -5.79 15.99 -12.78
CA TYR A 55 -4.50 15.40 -12.45
C TYR A 55 -3.40 16.46 -12.45
N LYS A 56 -2.67 16.55 -11.32
CA LYS A 56 -1.50 17.42 -11.18
C LYS A 56 -0.29 16.56 -10.92
N PHE A 57 0.69 16.61 -11.83
CA PHE A 57 1.96 15.95 -11.61
C PHE A 57 2.73 16.70 -10.52
N ILE A 58 3.20 15.96 -9.52
CA ILE A 58 4.06 16.48 -8.47
C ILE A 58 5.47 16.02 -8.77
N GLU A 59 6.35 16.98 -9.05
CA GLU A 59 7.75 16.72 -9.38
C GLU A 59 8.48 15.99 -8.24
N PRO A 60 9.41 15.07 -8.58
CA PRO A 60 10.30 14.47 -7.60
C PRO A 60 11.10 15.53 -6.85
N VAL A 61 11.29 15.31 -5.55
CA VAL A 61 12.14 16.16 -4.72
C VAL A 61 13.54 15.54 -4.64
N GLU A 62 14.56 16.38 -4.86
CA GLU A 62 15.95 15.94 -4.72
C GLU A 62 16.19 15.38 -3.30
N GLY A 63 16.84 14.22 -3.22
CA GLY A 63 17.11 13.55 -1.93
C GLY A 63 15.94 12.73 -1.36
N GLU A 64 14.76 12.73 -1.96
CA GLU A 64 13.60 11.98 -1.42
C GLU A 64 13.84 10.48 -1.24
N ASN A 65 14.83 9.93 -1.95
CA ASN A 65 15.23 8.52 -1.93
C ASN A 65 16.60 8.26 -1.31
N GLU A 66 17.21 9.22 -0.60
CA GLU A 66 18.56 9.08 -0.02
C GLU A 66 18.69 7.87 0.90
N LYS A 67 17.64 7.49 1.63
CA LYS A 67 17.62 6.32 2.51
C LYS A 67 17.90 5.00 1.77
N MET A 68 17.64 4.92 0.47
CA MET A 68 17.93 3.72 -0.32
C MET A 68 19.44 3.45 -0.43
N ALA A 69 20.28 4.46 -0.22
CA ALA A 69 21.76 4.31 -0.19
C ALA A 69 22.29 3.77 1.15
N ASP A 70 21.49 3.87 2.23
CA ASP A 70 21.84 3.34 3.56
C ASP A 70 21.59 1.83 3.63
N THR A 71 22.53 1.08 3.12
CA THR A 71 22.48 -0.39 3.10
C THR A 71 22.67 -0.99 4.49
N VAL A 72 23.35 -0.32 5.40
CA VAL A 72 23.65 -0.83 6.76
C VAL A 72 22.32 -0.90 7.56
N THR A 73 21.58 0.20 7.61
CA THR A 73 20.28 0.23 8.29
C THR A 73 19.29 -0.71 7.61
N ARG A 74 19.25 -0.72 6.27
CA ARG A 74 18.41 -1.66 5.51
C ARG A 74 18.63 -3.11 5.94
N ASP A 75 19.91 -3.54 5.98
CA ASP A 75 20.26 -4.93 6.26
C ASP A 75 19.97 -5.31 7.72
N ALA A 76 20.10 -4.35 8.66
CA ALA A 76 19.71 -4.54 10.05
C ALA A 76 18.19 -4.76 10.18
N VAL A 77 17.37 -3.94 9.51
CA VAL A 77 15.90 -4.08 9.53
C VAL A 77 15.46 -5.37 8.83
N LEU A 78 16.16 -5.80 7.76
CA LEU A 78 15.91 -7.10 7.12
C LEU A 78 16.22 -8.27 8.04
N SER A 79 17.33 -8.23 8.78
CA SER A 79 17.68 -9.25 9.75
C SER A 79 16.67 -9.36 10.89
N GLU A 80 16.14 -8.22 11.37
CA GLU A 80 15.03 -8.21 12.34
C GLU A 80 13.77 -8.84 11.73
N ARG A 81 13.46 -8.54 10.47
CA ARG A 81 12.32 -9.12 9.76
C ARG A 81 12.40 -10.65 9.68
N GLU A 82 13.57 -11.20 9.44
CA GLU A 82 13.78 -12.65 9.43
C GLU A 82 13.45 -13.28 10.78
N LYS A 83 13.90 -12.69 11.90
CA LYS A 83 13.60 -13.14 13.26
C LYS A 83 12.11 -13.10 13.55
N ILE A 84 11.43 -11.99 13.22
CA ILE A 84 9.98 -11.88 13.37
C ILE A 84 9.27 -12.94 12.54
N GLY A 85 9.76 -13.22 11.33
CA GLY A 85 9.24 -14.27 10.45
C GLY A 85 9.33 -15.67 11.07
N GLU A 86 10.49 -15.99 11.67
CA GLU A 86 10.66 -17.26 12.41
C GLU A 86 9.70 -17.38 13.58
N ASP A 87 9.53 -16.31 14.35
CA ASP A 87 8.63 -16.30 15.51
C ASP A 87 7.16 -16.41 15.09
N LEU A 88 6.78 -15.80 13.94
CA LEU A 88 5.46 -15.97 13.36
C LEU A 88 5.19 -17.42 12.92
N LEU A 89 6.19 -18.08 12.34
CA LEU A 89 6.10 -19.51 11.98
C LEU A 89 5.92 -20.38 13.22
N LYS A 90 6.71 -20.14 14.29
CA LYS A 90 6.60 -20.87 15.58
C LYS A 90 5.21 -20.65 16.20
N ALA A 91 4.76 -19.40 16.29
CA ALA A 91 3.45 -19.08 16.85
C ALA A 91 2.30 -19.68 16.01
N THR A 92 2.45 -19.74 14.68
CA THR A 92 1.46 -20.37 13.81
C THR A 92 1.42 -21.89 13.99
N ALA A 93 2.57 -22.55 14.11
CA ALA A 93 2.65 -23.99 14.37
C ALA A 93 2.03 -24.34 15.73
N GLU A 94 2.30 -23.54 16.75
CA GLU A 94 1.70 -23.70 18.07
C GLU A 94 0.17 -23.51 18.05
N TRP A 95 -0.30 -22.48 17.34
CA TRP A 95 -1.75 -22.26 17.16
C TRP A 95 -2.44 -23.45 16.50
N ILE A 96 -1.83 -24.04 15.45
CA ILE A 96 -2.36 -25.24 14.80
C ILE A 96 -2.42 -26.42 15.76
N LYS A 97 -1.43 -26.55 16.66
CA LYS A 97 -1.38 -27.62 17.65
C LYS A 97 -2.48 -27.47 18.70
N VAL A 98 -2.57 -26.30 19.35
CA VAL A 98 -3.56 -26.05 20.41
C VAL A 98 -4.99 -26.03 19.89
N SER A 99 -5.21 -25.65 18.62
CA SER A 99 -6.54 -25.70 17.97
C SER A 99 -7.11 -27.12 17.88
N LYS A 100 -6.28 -28.15 18.05
CA LYS A 100 -6.73 -29.55 18.06
C LYS A 100 -7.03 -30.06 19.49
N GLU A 101 -6.66 -29.29 20.52
CA GLU A 101 -6.81 -29.69 21.94
C GLU A 101 -8.16 -29.24 22.54
N ASP A 102 -8.96 -28.45 21.80
CA ASP A 102 -10.28 -27.89 22.19
C ASP A 102 -10.26 -27.10 23.52
N ASP A 103 -9.09 -26.51 23.85
CA ASP A 103 -8.89 -25.62 25.01
C ASP A 103 -9.01 -24.14 24.54
N GLY A 104 -10.18 -23.56 24.77
CA GLY A 104 -10.50 -22.19 24.28
C GLY A 104 -9.55 -21.11 24.82
N ASP A 105 -9.14 -21.20 26.09
CA ASP A 105 -8.26 -20.19 26.70
C ASP A 105 -6.84 -20.25 26.13
N LYS A 106 -6.30 -21.44 25.94
CA LYS A 106 -5.01 -21.61 25.28
C LYS A 106 -5.05 -21.13 23.82
N ILE A 107 -6.11 -21.49 23.10
CA ILE A 107 -6.28 -21.03 21.71
C ILE A 107 -6.29 -19.50 21.64
N ALA A 108 -7.02 -18.83 22.56
CA ALA A 108 -7.08 -17.38 22.61
C ALA A 108 -5.70 -16.75 22.88
N ALA A 109 -4.96 -17.23 23.86
CA ALA A 109 -3.63 -16.74 24.25
C ALA A 109 -2.61 -16.88 23.10
N VAL A 110 -2.60 -18.04 22.42
CA VAL A 110 -1.67 -18.28 21.30
C VAL A 110 -2.05 -17.42 20.08
N LYS A 111 -3.36 -17.23 19.84
CA LYS A 111 -3.86 -16.37 18.78
C LYS A 111 -3.46 -14.91 19.02
N GLU A 112 -3.57 -14.41 20.24
CA GLU A 112 -3.14 -13.07 20.62
C GLU A 112 -1.65 -12.86 20.33
N ARG A 113 -0.79 -13.74 20.85
CA ARG A 113 0.67 -13.69 20.60
C ARG A 113 1.00 -13.72 19.08
N ARG A 114 0.30 -14.55 18.31
CA ARG A 114 0.46 -14.60 16.86
C ARG A 114 0.06 -13.27 16.20
N ASN A 115 -1.02 -12.65 16.66
CA ASN A 115 -1.45 -11.35 16.15
C ASN A 115 -0.45 -10.25 16.49
N ASP A 116 0.14 -10.25 17.68
CA ASP A 116 1.20 -9.31 18.07
C ASP A 116 2.42 -9.45 17.15
N THR A 117 2.80 -10.67 16.81
CA THR A 117 3.90 -10.91 15.86
C THR A 117 3.55 -10.43 14.45
N ILE A 118 2.28 -10.53 14.02
CA ILE A 118 1.82 -9.97 12.75
C ILE A 118 1.93 -8.43 12.76
N GLU A 119 1.58 -7.78 13.86
CA GLU A 119 1.70 -6.31 13.97
C GLU A 119 3.18 -5.88 13.99
N GLN A 120 4.07 -6.64 14.62
CA GLN A 120 5.51 -6.42 14.54
C GLN A 120 6.01 -6.55 13.09
N MET A 121 5.57 -7.58 12.34
CA MET A 121 5.91 -7.76 10.94
C MET A 121 5.40 -6.61 10.07
N ARG A 122 4.21 -6.11 10.35
CA ARG A 122 3.64 -4.93 9.68
C ARG A 122 4.46 -3.68 9.96
N SER A 123 4.82 -3.42 11.22
CA SER A 123 5.62 -2.27 11.60
C SER A 123 7.00 -2.30 10.96
N ASN A 124 7.66 -3.46 11.00
CA ASN A 124 8.96 -3.66 10.34
C ASN A 124 8.87 -3.46 8.81
N TYR A 125 7.76 -3.88 8.17
CA TYR A 125 7.54 -3.62 6.73
C TYR A 125 7.61 -2.13 6.41
N TRP A 126 6.91 -1.30 7.18
CA TRP A 126 6.89 0.15 6.95
C TRP A 126 8.18 0.85 7.38
N GLU A 127 8.91 0.27 8.33
CA GLU A 127 10.26 0.72 8.68
C GLU A 127 11.24 0.47 7.53
N LEU A 128 11.15 -0.70 6.90
CA LEU A 128 11.99 -1.09 5.75
C LEU A 128 11.65 -0.31 4.48
N ASP A 129 10.39 0.09 4.28
CA ASP A 129 9.88 0.71 3.04
C ASP A 129 10.77 1.80 2.46
N PRO A 130 11.26 2.82 3.21
CA PRO A 130 12.08 3.89 2.65
C PRO A 130 13.49 3.46 2.21
N TYR A 131 13.95 2.28 2.59
CA TYR A 131 15.25 1.75 2.21
C TYR A 131 15.21 0.85 0.97
N VAL A 132 14.02 0.40 0.57
CA VAL A 132 13.84 -0.56 -0.55
C VAL A 132 12.91 -0.06 -1.64
N ARG A 133 12.12 0.98 -1.37
CA ARG A 133 11.14 1.52 -2.32
C ARG A 133 11.37 3.02 -2.56
N GLY A 134 11.54 3.38 -3.83
CA GLY A 134 11.54 4.80 -4.24
C GLY A 134 10.18 5.45 -4.02
N ARG A 135 10.18 6.75 -3.71
CA ARG A 135 8.96 7.56 -3.53
C ARG A 135 8.26 7.78 -4.86
N GLY A 136 6.98 7.49 -4.88
CA GLY A 136 6.11 7.64 -6.05
C GLY A 136 5.18 8.85 -5.94
N HIS A 137 4.33 9.02 -6.93
CA HIS A 137 3.34 10.10 -6.96
C HIS A 137 2.40 10.08 -5.75
N LEU A 138 1.91 8.90 -5.36
CA LEU A 138 1.02 8.75 -4.19
C LEU A 138 1.67 9.12 -2.86
N ASP A 139 2.99 8.95 -2.73
CA ASP A 139 3.73 9.42 -1.56
C ASP A 139 3.79 10.97 -1.54
N ARG A 140 4.04 11.60 -2.71
CA ARG A 140 4.12 13.06 -2.83
C ARG A 140 2.77 13.73 -2.68
N GLU A 141 1.69 13.08 -3.10
CA GLU A 141 0.31 13.54 -2.85
C GLU A 141 -0.11 13.37 -1.39
N GLY A 142 0.62 12.57 -0.60
CA GLY A 142 0.25 12.25 0.78
C GLY A 142 -0.85 11.19 0.90
N VAL A 143 -1.16 10.48 -0.19
CA VAL A 143 -2.08 9.31 -0.17
C VAL A 143 -1.46 8.19 0.66
N ILE A 144 -0.16 7.93 0.48
CA ILE A 144 0.60 7.00 1.30
C ILE A 144 1.32 7.78 2.39
N GLY A 145 0.83 7.67 3.61
CA GLY A 145 1.41 8.30 4.80
C GLY A 145 2.40 7.42 5.54
N VAL A 146 3.02 7.99 6.57
CA VAL A 146 3.96 7.30 7.46
C VAL A 146 3.28 6.09 8.11
N GLY A 147 4.02 4.97 8.18
CA GLY A 147 3.52 3.72 8.76
C GLY A 147 2.43 3.02 7.92
N GLY A 148 2.30 3.40 6.64
CA GLY A 148 1.34 2.80 5.72
C GLY A 148 -0.10 3.27 5.89
N LYS A 149 -0.30 4.40 6.57
CA LYS A 149 -1.63 5.03 6.62
C LYS A 149 -2.02 5.48 5.21
N ILE A 150 -3.17 5.00 4.72
CA ILE A 150 -3.70 5.39 3.42
C ILE A 150 -4.79 6.44 3.62
N SER A 151 -4.64 7.59 2.96
CA SER A 151 -5.68 8.61 2.83
C SER A 151 -5.93 8.89 1.35
N PHE A 152 -7.07 8.46 0.84
CA PHE A 152 -7.42 8.68 -0.58
C PHE A 152 -7.76 10.15 -0.89
N TYR A 153 -8.01 10.96 0.15
CA TYR A 153 -8.38 12.37 0.03
C TYR A 153 -7.53 13.25 0.98
N PRO A 154 -6.19 13.28 0.80
CA PRO A 154 -5.28 13.95 1.75
C PRO A 154 -5.55 15.47 1.88
N MET A 155 -6.12 16.08 0.85
CA MET A 155 -6.47 17.52 0.84
C MET A 155 -7.66 17.88 1.74
N ALA A 156 -8.52 16.91 2.09
CA ALA A 156 -9.67 17.10 2.97
C ALA A 156 -9.29 16.99 4.47
N GLU A 157 -8.17 16.33 4.76
CA GLU A 157 -7.65 16.19 6.10
C GLU A 157 -6.80 17.43 6.45
N SER A 158 -7.33 18.30 7.32
CA SER A 158 -6.76 19.61 7.67
C SER A 158 -5.31 19.55 8.17
N LYS A 159 -4.63 20.72 8.15
CA LYS A 159 -3.25 20.98 8.60
C LYS A 159 -2.86 20.39 9.97
N THR A 160 -3.81 20.00 10.80
CA THR A 160 -3.61 19.37 12.12
C THR A 160 -2.99 17.97 12.01
N GLN A 161 -3.39 17.17 11.01
CA GLN A 161 -2.83 15.83 10.81
C GLN A 161 -1.39 15.84 10.25
N ALA A 162 -1.01 16.87 9.51
CA ALA A 162 0.36 17.02 9.04
C ALA A 162 1.36 17.26 10.20
N MET A 163 0.92 17.87 11.30
CA MET A 163 1.73 18.05 12.51
C MET A 163 1.84 16.75 13.32
N GLU A 164 0.76 15.98 13.45
CA GLU A 164 0.79 14.67 14.12
C GLU A 164 1.65 13.66 13.36
N THR A 165 1.57 13.65 12.03
CA THR A 165 2.38 12.80 11.16
C THR A 165 3.87 13.10 11.31
N LYS A 166 4.26 14.38 11.41
CA LYS A 166 5.66 14.79 11.70
C LYS A 166 6.12 14.33 13.08
N ALA A 167 5.28 14.42 14.10
CA ALA A 167 5.64 14.01 15.45
C ALA A 167 5.82 12.48 15.57
N VAL A 168 4.99 11.70 14.88
CA VAL A 168 5.12 10.25 14.79
C VAL A 168 6.38 9.85 14.02
N ALA A 169 6.67 10.51 12.90
CA ALA A 169 7.90 10.28 12.12
C ALA A 169 9.17 10.55 12.94
N VAL A 170 9.20 11.62 13.73
CA VAL A 170 10.34 11.95 14.62
C VAL A 170 10.52 10.88 15.69
N LYS A 171 9.42 10.39 16.31
CA LYS A 171 9.50 9.29 17.29
C LYS A 171 9.99 7.98 16.65
N TYR A 172 9.55 7.68 15.44
CA TYR A 172 9.97 6.47 14.71
C TYR A 172 11.46 6.51 14.36
N ILE A 173 11.96 7.66 13.89
CA ILE A 173 13.38 7.87 13.56
C ILE A 173 14.25 7.76 14.84
N ALA A 174 13.80 8.33 15.95
CA ALA A 174 14.52 8.26 17.23
C ALA A 174 14.61 6.82 17.76
N SER A 175 13.55 6.01 17.61
CA SER A 175 13.56 4.61 18.02
C SER A 175 14.45 3.73 17.12
N ALA A 176 14.48 3.99 15.82
CA ALA A 176 15.36 3.29 14.89
C ALA A 176 16.83 3.59 15.17
N GLN A 177 17.17 4.85 15.43
CA GLN A 177 18.54 5.28 15.78
C GLN A 177 19.01 4.67 17.12
N ALA A 178 18.14 4.58 18.11
CA ALA A 178 18.49 3.95 19.39
C ALA A 178 18.84 2.47 19.23
N ARG A 179 18.11 1.74 18.39
CA ARG A 179 18.37 0.30 18.11
C ARG A 179 19.68 0.06 17.38
N VAL A 180 20.11 0.97 16.51
CA VAL A 180 21.40 0.85 15.78
C VAL A 180 22.57 1.04 16.76
N VAL A 181 22.42 1.93 17.75
CA VAL A 181 23.47 2.15 18.79
C VAL A 181 23.61 0.92 19.68
N ASP A 182 22.49 0.29 20.08
CA ASP A 182 22.52 -0.94 20.92
C ASP A 182 23.07 -2.16 20.19
N ALA A 183 23.02 -2.19 18.88
CA ALA A 183 23.55 -3.30 18.07
C ALA A 183 25.07 -3.19 17.80
N GLN A 184 25.70 -2.09 18.14
CA GLN A 184 27.14 -1.83 17.96
C GLN A 184 27.96 -2.00 19.25
N VAL A 185 27.32 -2.35 20.36
CA VAL A 185 27.95 -2.69 21.67
C VAL A 185 27.91 -4.19 21.87
#